data_5b7d360edcb0a9971c7b3fb6613c649a
#
_entry.id   5b7d360edcb0a9971c7b3fb6613c649a
#
_cell.length_a   1.000
_cell.length_b   1.000
_cell.length_c   1.000
_cell.angle_alpha   90.00
_cell.angle_beta   90.00
_cell.angle_gamma   90.00
#
_symmetry.space_group_name_H-M   'P 1'
#
loop_
_entity.id
_entity.type
_entity.pdbx_description
1 polymer ?
#
loop_
_entity_poly.entity_id
_entity_poly.type
_entity_poly.pdbx_seq_one_letter_code
_entity_poly.pdbx_strand_id
1 'polypeptide(L)'
;MPDRYIKGTCPKCGAKDQYGDSCEKCGATYNSTEIINPISSISGSKPIIKSTEHFFFELKKFEKFLSEWLENTDIQPSIKNKLNEWLSSGIQDWDITRDSPYFGFKIPGENNKYFYVWMDAPIGYIASLNEYKNINSEVKAINYWNEDIEIYHFIGKDIAYFHCLFWPAILRGIDYNLPTNIFCHGFLTINGMKMSKSRNTFIRASDFVKKFDPEFLRYYFASKLSNTIEDIDLNFEDFRKKINSDLIGCLLYTSPSPRDRV
;
A
#
# COMPACT_ATOMS: atom_id res chain seq x y z
N MET A 1 2.31 -15.91 -17.26
CA MET A 1 1.14 -15.91 -16.35
C MET A 1 1.60 -15.33 -15.03
N PRO A 2 0.92 -14.35 -14.44
CA PRO A 2 1.28 -13.78 -13.14
C PRO A 2 1.30 -14.83 -12.02
N ASP A 3 2.21 -14.68 -11.07
CA ASP A 3 2.52 -15.65 -10.00
C ASP A 3 1.30 -16.01 -9.15
N ARG A 4 0.41 -15.06 -8.90
CA ARG A 4 -0.87 -15.26 -8.18
C ARG A 4 -1.85 -16.23 -8.87
N TYR A 5 -1.64 -16.52 -10.14
CA TYR A 5 -2.43 -17.51 -10.89
C TYR A 5 -1.76 -18.87 -10.96
N ILE A 6 -0.62 -19.04 -10.31
CA ILE A 6 0.07 -20.31 -10.15
C ILE A 6 -0.12 -20.78 -8.72
N LYS A 7 -0.51 -22.01 -8.53
CA LYS A 7 -0.59 -22.66 -7.23
C LYS A 7 0.17 -23.98 -7.26
N GLY A 8 0.70 -24.37 -6.10
CA GLY A 8 1.45 -25.62 -5.98
C GLY A 8 1.89 -25.88 -4.56
N THR A 9 2.93 -26.67 -4.41
CA THR A 9 3.51 -27.00 -3.11
C THR A 9 4.71 -26.12 -2.81
N CYS A 10 4.74 -25.53 -1.62
CA CYS A 10 5.83 -24.68 -1.17
C CYS A 10 7.16 -25.43 -1.19
N PRO A 11 8.23 -24.90 -1.83
CA PRO A 11 9.52 -25.55 -1.88
C PRO A 11 10.26 -25.55 -0.54
N LYS A 12 9.85 -24.69 0.41
CA LYS A 12 10.52 -24.57 1.72
C LYS A 12 9.89 -25.44 2.80
N CYS A 13 8.56 -25.48 2.91
CA CYS A 13 7.89 -26.21 4.01
C CYS A 13 6.96 -27.35 3.54
N GLY A 14 6.82 -27.59 2.24
CA GLY A 14 5.98 -28.65 1.71
C GLY A 14 4.46 -28.42 1.82
N ALA A 15 4.03 -27.21 2.22
CA ALA A 15 2.61 -26.88 2.29
C ALA A 15 1.98 -26.88 0.90
N LYS A 16 0.85 -27.56 0.73
CA LYS A 16 0.10 -27.61 -0.53
C LYS A 16 -0.72 -26.35 -0.75
N ASP A 17 -1.14 -26.12 -1.99
CA ASP A 17 -2.06 -25.03 -2.40
C ASP A 17 -1.52 -23.62 -2.08
N GLN A 18 -0.21 -23.43 -2.19
CA GLN A 18 0.45 -22.14 -2.01
C GLN A 18 0.59 -21.39 -3.33
N TYR A 19 0.65 -20.05 -3.25
CA TYR A 19 0.82 -19.20 -4.43
C TYR A 19 2.23 -19.30 -5.01
N GLY A 20 2.37 -18.88 -6.29
CA GLY A 20 3.61 -19.03 -7.05
C GLY A 20 4.79 -18.19 -6.57
N ASP A 21 4.55 -17.22 -5.71
CA ASP A 21 5.55 -16.25 -5.21
C ASP A 21 5.75 -16.32 -3.69
N SER A 22 4.78 -16.89 -2.95
CA SER A 22 4.78 -16.84 -1.48
C SER A 22 4.03 -17.99 -0.84
N CYS A 23 4.44 -18.33 0.37
CA CYS A 23 3.78 -19.35 1.18
C CYS A 23 3.02 -18.72 2.34
N GLU A 24 1.70 -18.86 2.36
CA GLU A 24 0.87 -18.36 3.46
C GLU A 24 1.13 -19.07 4.80
N LYS A 25 1.68 -20.30 4.76
CA LYS A 25 1.92 -21.10 5.97
C LYS A 25 3.24 -20.75 6.67
N CYS A 26 4.34 -20.59 5.91
CA CYS A 26 5.65 -20.33 6.50
C CYS A 26 6.21 -18.93 6.21
N GLY A 27 5.48 -18.10 5.42
CA GLY A 27 5.89 -16.74 5.07
C GLY A 27 7.06 -16.66 4.07
N ALA A 28 7.55 -17.79 3.56
CA ALA A 28 8.66 -17.79 2.61
C ALA A 28 8.25 -17.23 1.27
N THR A 29 9.14 -16.46 0.66
CA THR A 29 9.05 -16.01 -0.74
C THR A 29 9.97 -16.86 -1.61
N TYR A 30 9.59 -17.05 -2.87
CA TYR A 30 10.33 -17.85 -3.86
C TYR A 30 9.88 -17.46 -5.28
N ASN A 31 10.67 -17.82 -6.28
CA ASN A 31 10.25 -17.64 -7.67
C ASN A 31 9.15 -18.64 -8.05
N SER A 32 8.25 -18.24 -8.92
CA SER A 32 7.18 -19.10 -9.43
C SER A 32 7.71 -20.35 -10.18
N THR A 33 8.96 -20.34 -10.60
CA THR A 33 9.65 -21.49 -11.19
C THR A 33 10.14 -22.52 -10.16
N GLU A 34 10.21 -22.16 -8.88
CA GLU A 34 10.67 -23.02 -7.78
C GLU A 34 9.52 -23.80 -7.13
N ILE A 35 8.27 -23.37 -7.35
CA ILE A 35 7.11 -24.05 -6.75
C ILE A 35 6.96 -25.47 -7.28
N ILE A 36 6.68 -26.40 -6.39
CA ILE A 36 6.59 -27.83 -6.71
C ILE A 36 5.18 -28.16 -7.21
N ASN A 37 5.09 -28.92 -8.30
CA ASN A 37 3.83 -29.28 -8.95
C ASN A 37 2.93 -28.08 -9.26
N PRO A 38 3.41 -27.09 -10.04
CA PRO A 38 2.63 -25.91 -10.36
C PRO A 38 1.41 -26.24 -11.20
N ILE A 39 0.29 -25.61 -10.86
CA ILE A 39 -0.98 -25.69 -11.58
C ILE A 39 -1.54 -24.27 -11.75
N SER A 40 -2.07 -23.99 -12.94
CA SER A 40 -2.79 -22.73 -13.19
C SER A 40 -4.12 -22.71 -12.39
N SER A 41 -4.32 -21.72 -11.54
CA SER A 41 -5.59 -21.53 -10.82
C SER A 41 -6.76 -21.11 -11.73
N ILE A 42 -6.45 -20.72 -12.98
CA ILE A 42 -7.46 -20.31 -13.97
C ILE A 42 -7.93 -21.50 -14.80
N SER A 43 -6.99 -22.31 -15.31
CA SER A 43 -7.29 -23.37 -16.29
C SER A 43 -7.08 -24.79 -15.75
N GLY A 44 -6.49 -24.96 -14.56
CA GLY A 44 -6.14 -26.26 -14.01
C GLY A 44 -4.95 -26.95 -14.74
N SER A 45 -4.45 -26.35 -15.81
CA SER A 45 -3.35 -26.94 -16.59
C SER A 45 -1.99 -26.67 -15.96
N LYS A 46 -1.01 -27.53 -16.27
CA LYS A 46 0.39 -27.35 -15.85
C LYS A 46 1.00 -26.20 -16.65
N PRO A 47 1.53 -25.14 -16.00
CA PRO A 47 2.21 -24.06 -16.69
C PRO A 47 3.53 -24.54 -17.29
N ILE A 48 3.92 -23.91 -18.38
CA ILE A 48 5.22 -24.13 -19.03
C ILE A 48 6.12 -22.92 -18.76
N ILE A 49 7.41 -23.16 -18.60
CA ILE A 49 8.42 -22.12 -18.51
C ILE A 49 8.67 -21.56 -19.91
N LYS A 50 8.58 -20.24 -20.05
CA LYS A 50 8.82 -19.55 -21.31
C LYS A 50 9.62 -18.29 -21.04
N SER A 51 10.64 -18.03 -21.84
CA SER A 51 11.35 -16.75 -21.83
C SER A 51 10.51 -15.67 -22.49
N THR A 52 10.54 -14.47 -21.94
CA THR A 52 9.90 -13.29 -22.47
C THR A 52 10.81 -12.08 -22.29
N GLU A 53 10.65 -11.07 -23.15
CA GLU A 53 11.38 -9.82 -23.02
C GLU A 53 10.55 -8.85 -22.20
N HIS A 54 11.19 -8.20 -21.20
CA HIS A 54 10.54 -7.23 -20.33
C HIS A 54 11.30 -5.91 -20.33
N PHE A 55 10.58 -4.83 -20.09
CA PHE A 55 11.15 -3.51 -19.81
C PHE A 55 11.43 -3.41 -18.30
N PHE A 56 12.57 -2.85 -17.99
CA PHE A 56 12.99 -2.57 -16.62
C PHE A 56 13.17 -1.07 -16.43
N PHE A 57 12.65 -0.56 -15.33
CA PHE A 57 12.98 0.77 -14.87
C PHE A 57 14.34 0.71 -14.17
N GLU A 58 15.31 1.48 -14.66
CA GLU A 58 16.69 1.47 -14.18
C GLU A 58 16.82 2.13 -12.79
N LEU A 59 16.20 1.53 -11.77
CA LEU A 59 16.14 2.06 -10.41
C LEU A 59 17.54 2.29 -9.81
N LYS A 60 18.52 1.47 -10.17
CA LYS A 60 19.92 1.62 -9.75
C LYS A 60 20.51 3.00 -10.05
N LYS A 61 20.10 3.63 -11.13
CA LYS A 61 20.57 4.99 -11.47
C LYS A 61 20.14 6.05 -10.44
N PHE A 62 19.11 5.74 -9.66
CA PHE A 62 18.57 6.65 -8.63
C PHE A 62 19.09 6.34 -7.22
N GLU A 63 19.92 5.33 -7.02
CA GLU A 63 20.36 4.87 -5.70
C GLU A 63 20.96 5.98 -4.85
N LYS A 64 21.91 6.75 -5.39
CA LYS A 64 22.52 7.89 -4.69
C LYS A 64 21.47 8.94 -4.31
N PHE A 65 20.63 9.32 -5.25
CA PHE A 65 19.56 10.29 -5.03
C PHE A 65 18.59 9.78 -3.94
N LEU A 66 18.17 8.53 -4.00
CA LEU A 66 17.27 7.95 -3.02
C LEU A 66 17.87 7.93 -1.61
N SER A 67 19.16 7.60 -1.48
CA SER A 67 19.86 7.64 -0.20
C SER A 67 19.88 9.06 0.38
N GLU A 68 20.25 10.06 -0.40
CA GLU A 68 20.28 11.46 0.01
C GLU A 68 18.88 11.98 0.37
N TRP A 69 17.87 11.63 -0.42
CA TRP A 69 16.49 12.04 -0.17
C TRP A 69 15.93 11.41 1.12
N LEU A 70 16.18 10.11 1.36
CA LEU A 70 15.74 9.40 2.57
C LEU A 70 16.39 9.96 3.85
N GLU A 71 17.64 10.42 3.79
CA GLU A 71 18.28 11.07 4.93
C GLU A 71 17.58 12.36 5.34
N ASN A 72 17.10 13.14 4.36
CA ASN A 72 16.49 14.44 4.56
C ASN A 72 14.96 14.40 4.70
N THR A 73 14.32 13.24 4.51
CA THR A 73 12.87 13.08 4.62
C THR A 73 12.48 12.53 5.98
N ASP A 74 11.43 13.10 6.57
CA ASP A 74 10.89 12.61 7.84
C ASP A 74 10.02 11.37 7.61
N ILE A 75 10.64 10.20 7.79
CA ILE A 75 10.03 8.88 7.68
C ILE A 75 10.26 8.16 9.00
N GLN A 76 9.26 7.40 9.46
CA GLN A 76 9.37 6.65 10.72
C GLN A 76 10.64 5.78 10.76
N PRO A 77 11.37 5.76 11.87
CA PRO A 77 12.69 5.11 11.97
C PRO A 77 12.72 3.65 11.54
N SER A 78 11.66 2.89 11.83
CA SER A 78 11.56 1.48 11.45
C SER A 78 11.49 1.28 9.94
N ILE A 79 10.78 2.16 9.22
CA ILE A 79 10.74 2.15 7.76
C ILE A 79 12.07 2.62 7.19
N LYS A 80 12.61 3.72 7.70
CA LYS A 80 13.90 4.26 7.26
C LYS A 80 15.02 3.22 7.36
N ASN A 81 15.09 2.50 8.48
CA ASN A 81 16.06 1.42 8.68
C ASN A 81 15.87 0.30 7.63
N LYS A 82 14.63 -0.09 7.35
CA LYS A 82 14.36 -1.12 6.35
C LYS A 82 14.71 -0.67 4.92
N LEU A 83 14.45 0.58 4.58
CA LEU A 83 14.84 1.16 3.29
C LEU A 83 16.35 1.22 3.13
N ASN A 84 17.07 1.60 4.19
CA ASN A 84 18.54 1.63 4.19
C ASN A 84 19.14 0.21 4.05
N GLU A 85 18.50 -0.80 4.64
CA GLU A 85 18.90 -2.21 4.44
C GLU A 85 18.79 -2.61 2.96
N TRP A 86 17.69 -2.24 2.28
CA TRP A 86 17.53 -2.53 0.86
C TRP A 86 18.53 -1.76 -0.02
N LEU A 87 18.76 -0.49 0.25
CA LEU A 87 19.76 0.30 -0.46
C LEU A 87 21.17 -0.29 -0.27
N SER A 88 21.54 -0.65 0.96
CA SER A 88 22.86 -1.22 1.28
C SER A 88 23.08 -2.61 0.67
N SER A 89 22.02 -3.39 0.49
CA SER A 89 22.10 -4.69 -0.21
C SER A 89 22.19 -4.57 -1.73
N GLY A 90 22.06 -3.36 -2.27
CA GLY A 90 22.01 -3.05 -3.68
C GLY A 90 20.61 -3.21 -4.26
N ILE A 91 19.98 -2.09 -4.62
CA ILE A 91 18.69 -2.10 -5.29
C ILE A 91 18.80 -2.69 -6.70
N GLN A 92 17.77 -3.41 -7.11
CA GLN A 92 17.68 -4.00 -8.44
C GLN A 92 16.81 -3.13 -9.35
N ASP A 93 17.11 -3.21 -10.66
CA ASP A 93 16.23 -2.61 -11.66
C ASP A 93 14.84 -3.25 -11.59
N TRP A 94 13.83 -2.46 -11.79
CA TRP A 94 12.45 -2.88 -11.53
C TRP A 94 11.76 -3.35 -12.80
N ASP A 95 11.32 -4.61 -12.84
CA ASP A 95 10.50 -5.16 -13.91
C ASP A 95 9.12 -4.51 -13.93
N ILE A 96 8.89 -3.66 -14.92
CA ILE A 96 7.65 -2.91 -15.11
C ILE A 96 6.71 -3.53 -16.15
N THR A 97 7.02 -4.72 -16.66
CA THR A 97 6.25 -5.41 -17.71
C THR A 97 5.45 -6.58 -17.14
N ARG A 98 4.25 -6.77 -17.68
CA ARG A 98 3.47 -8.00 -17.49
C ARG A 98 2.95 -8.49 -18.84
N ASP A 99 3.08 -9.79 -19.07
CA ASP A 99 2.55 -10.45 -20.26
C ASP A 99 1.06 -10.78 -20.12
N SER A 100 0.38 -10.87 -21.24
CA SER A 100 -1.01 -11.35 -21.30
C SER A 100 -1.14 -12.81 -20.77
N PRO A 101 -2.24 -13.17 -20.08
CA PRO A 101 -3.38 -12.33 -19.74
C PRO A 101 -3.11 -11.47 -18.49
N TYR A 102 -3.22 -10.17 -18.63
CA TYR A 102 -3.06 -9.22 -17.54
C TYR A 102 -4.04 -8.06 -17.70
N PHE A 103 -4.61 -7.58 -16.61
CA PHE A 103 -5.44 -6.38 -16.60
C PHE A 103 -4.58 -5.18 -16.21
N GLY A 104 -4.45 -4.21 -17.12
CA GLY A 104 -3.63 -3.02 -16.92
C GLY A 104 -3.52 -2.19 -18.20
N PHE A 105 -2.75 -1.12 -18.13
CA PHE A 105 -2.46 -0.28 -19.29
C PHE A 105 -1.44 -0.96 -20.20
N LYS A 106 -1.72 -0.95 -21.50
CA LYS A 106 -0.79 -1.49 -22.49
C LYS A 106 0.46 -0.62 -22.60
N ILE A 107 1.60 -1.26 -22.77
CA ILE A 107 2.85 -0.56 -23.10
C ILE A 107 2.74 -0.07 -24.56
N PRO A 108 2.92 1.24 -24.83
CA PRO A 108 2.85 1.79 -26.18
C PRO A 108 3.85 1.10 -27.12
N GLY A 109 3.37 0.73 -28.30
CA GLY A 109 4.19 0.04 -29.30
C GLY A 109 4.33 -1.47 -29.11
N GLU A 110 3.85 -2.03 -27.99
CA GLU A 110 4.00 -3.45 -27.68
C GLU A 110 2.69 -4.24 -27.83
N ASN A 111 2.82 -5.45 -28.34
CA ASN A 111 1.70 -6.40 -28.44
C ASN A 111 1.65 -7.29 -27.20
N ASN A 112 0.51 -7.35 -26.52
CA ASN A 112 0.27 -8.23 -25.38
C ASN A 112 1.17 -7.99 -24.16
N LYS A 113 1.74 -6.77 -24.04
CA LYS A 113 2.50 -6.33 -22.87
C LYS A 113 1.79 -5.17 -22.18
N TYR A 114 1.84 -5.19 -20.86
CA TYR A 114 1.14 -4.25 -19.99
C TYR A 114 2.09 -3.73 -18.94
N PHE A 115 1.85 -2.49 -18.49
CA PHE A 115 2.56 -1.99 -17.32
C PHE A 115 2.19 -2.78 -16.07
N TYR A 116 3.16 -3.03 -15.24
CA TYR A 116 2.94 -3.55 -13.89
C TYR A 116 2.17 -2.53 -13.07
N VAL A 117 1.19 -2.99 -12.31
CA VAL A 117 0.25 -2.12 -11.57
C VAL A 117 0.93 -1.07 -10.69
N TRP A 118 2.10 -1.34 -10.12
CA TRP A 118 2.82 -0.37 -9.31
C TRP A 118 3.59 0.67 -10.12
N MET A 119 3.71 0.50 -11.44
CA MET A 119 4.19 1.56 -12.33
C MET A 119 3.11 2.60 -12.60
N ASP A 120 1.86 2.17 -12.77
CA ASP A 120 0.74 3.05 -13.12
C ASP A 120 -0.10 3.50 -11.90
N ALA A 121 -0.19 2.72 -10.83
CA ALA A 121 -1.02 3.05 -9.67
C ALA A 121 -0.65 4.40 -9.00
N PRO A 122 0.63 4.74 -8.76
CA PRO A 122 0.98 6.04 -8.19
C PRO A 122 0.68 7.22 -9.13
N ILE A 123 0.64 7.00 -10.45
CA ILE A 123 0.24 8.02 -11.42
C ILE A 123 -1.23 8.45 -11.19
N GLY A 124 -2.02 7.61 -10.54
CA GLY A 124 -3.37 7.94 -10.09
C GLY A 124 -3.43 9.18 -9.19
N TYR A 125 -2.38 9.47 -8.41
CA TYR A 125 -2.28 10.72 -7.63
C TYR A 125 -2.23 11.95 -8.54
N ILE A 126 -1.45 11.88 -9.61
CA ILE A 126 -1.37 12.95 -10.60
C ILE A 126 -2.70 13.09 -11.34
N ALA A 127 -3.26 11.98 -11.78
CA ALA A 127 -4.52 11.94 -12.53
C ALA A 127 -5.70 12.51 -11.71
N SER A 128 -5.80 12.15 -10.42
CA SER A 128 -6.86 12.64 -9.54
C SER A 128 -6.77 14.15 -9.27
N LEU A 129 -5.56 14.67 -9.09
CA LEU A 129 -5.35 16.12 -8.96
C LEU A 129 -5.66 16.87 -10.26
N ASN A 130 -5.31 16.32 -11.41
CA ASN A 130 -5.67 16.90 -12.70
C ASN A 130 -7.20 16.92 -12.91
N GLU A 131 -7.88 15.85 -12.53
CA GLU A 131 -9.35 15.81 -12.59
C GLU A 131 -9.98 16.83 -11.62
N TYR A 132 -9.45 16.92 -10.39
CA TYR A 132 -9.89 17.92 -9.42
C TYR A 132 -9.76 19.35 -9.96
N LYS A 133 -8.64 19.66 -10.63
CA LYS A 133 -8.44 20.97 -11.29
C LYS A 133 -9.43 21.21 -12.42
N ASN A 134 -9.83 20.19 -13.18
CA ASN A 134 -10.81 20.32 -14.23
C ASN A 134 -12.21 20.65 -13.70
N ILE A 135 -12.56 20.10 -12.53
CA ILE A 135 -13.86 20.30 -11.89
C ILE A 135 -13.90 21.65 -11.14
N ASN A 136 -12.79 22.08 -10.54
CA ASN A 136 -12.73 23.26 -9.67
C ASN A 136 -11.93 24.38 -10.33
N SER A 137 -12.64 25.38 -10.85
CA SER A 137 -12.05 26.53 -11.55
C SER A 137 -11.10 27.36 -10.67
N GLU A 138 -11.36 27.43 -9.36
CA GLU A 138 -10.56 28.21 -8.39
C GLU A 138 -9.13 27.68 -8.23
N VAL A 139 -8.93 26.38 -8.36
CA VAL A 139 -7.62 25.72 -8.24
C VAL A 139 -6.98 25.37 -9.58
N LYS A 140 -7.58 25.77 -10.68
CA LYS A 140 -7.15 25.40 -12.04
C LYS A 140 -5.74 25.86 -12.37
N ALA A 141 -5.30 27.01 -11.83
CA ALA A 141 -3.98 27.57 -12.08
C ALA A 141 -2.86 26.89 -11.28
N ILE A 142 -3.18 26.19 -10.18
CA ILE A 142 -2.19 25.60 -9.28
C ILE A 142 -1.55 24.38 -9.93
N ASN A 143 -0.23 24.38 -10.01
CA ASN A 143 0.54 23.21 -10.43
C ASN A 143 1.09 22.46 -9.22
N TYR A 144 0.29 21.55 -8.68
CA TYR A 144 0.59 20.79 -7.46
C TYR A 144 1.89 19.98 -7.49
N TRP A 145 2.47 19.76 -8.67
CA TRP A 145 3.65 18.92 -8.83
C TRP A 145 4.93 19.69 -9.12
N ASN A 146 4.84 21.00 -9.41
CA ASN A 146 5.98 21.80 -9.81
C ASN A 146 6.11 23.12 -9.02
N GLU A 147 5.21 23.39 -8.09
CA GLU A 147 5.23 24.56 -7.22
C GLU A 147 5.78 24.20 -5.83
N ASP A 148 6.01 25.19 -4.99
CA ASP A 148 6.44 24.98 -3.59
C ASP A 148 5.26 24.50 -2.73
N ILE A 149 4.91 23.23 -2.90
CA ILE A 149 3.78 22.56 -2.27
C ILE A 149 4.28 21.33 -1.52
N GLU A 150 3.83 21.17 -0.30
CA GLU A 150 4.10 19.99 0.51
C GLU A 150 3.21 18.81 0.09
N ILE A 151 3.80 17.64 -0.08
CA ILE A 151 3.12 16.40 -0.45
C ILE A 151 3.27 15.38 0.69
N TYR A 152 2.16 14.99 1.28
CA TYR A 152 2.10 14.01 2.37
C TYR A 152 1.45 12.72 1.90
N HIS A 153 2.13 11.60 2.10
CA HIS A 153 1.58 10.27 1.85
C HIS A 153 1.24 9.55 3.15
N PHE A 154 0.03 8.99 3.23
CA PHE A 154 -0.42 8.12 4.32
C PHE A 154 -0.68 6.73 3.73
N ILE A 155 0.13 5.75 4.08
CA ILE A 155 0.16 4.45 3.40
C ILE A 155 0.25 3.28 4.38
N GLY A 156 -0.16 2.10 3.94
CA GLY A 156 0.13 0.85 4.65
C GLY A 156 1.61 0.45 4.53
N LYS A 157 2.13 -0.19 5.56
CA LYS A 157 3.54 -0.64 5.60
C LYS A 157 3.93 -1.57 4.45
N ASP A 158 2.98 -2.29 3.87
CA ASP A 158 3.18 -3.22 2.76
C ASP A 158 3.52 -2.54 1.42
N ILE A 159 3.17 -1.26 1.28
CA ILE A 159 3.46 -0.47 0.07
C ILE A 159 4.57 0.57 0.26
N ALA A 160 5.26 0.53 1.40
CA ALA A 160 6.36 1.44 1.71
C ALA A 160 7.48 1.38 0.66
N TYR A 161 7.82 0.16 0.18
CA TYR A 161 8.83 -0.04 -0.85
C TYR A 161 8.51 0.77 -2.12
N PHE A 162 7.26 0.73 -2.57
CA PHE A 162 6.83 1.45 -3.77
C PHE A 162 6.81 2.97 -3.58
N HIS A 163 6.36 3.45 -2.43
CA HIS A 163 6.24 4.90 -2.15
C HIS A 163 7.52 5.57 -1.70
N CYS A 164 8.48 4.80 -1.18
CA CYS A 164 9.74 5.35 -0.68
C CYS A 164 10.94 5.13 -1.63
N LEU A 165 10.82 4.26 -2.64
CA LEU A 165 11.88 4.03 -3.62
C LEU A 165 11.42 4.29 -5.05
N PHE A 166 10.42 3.55 -5.54
CA PHE A 166 9.99 3.68 -6.94
C PHE A 166 9.33 5.02 -7.23
N TRP A 167 8.40 5.43 -6.40
CA TRP A 167 7.66 6.66 -6.62
C TRP A 167 8.53 7.92 -6.61
N PRO A 168 9.43 8.14 -5.62
CA PRO A 168 10.37 9.25 -5.68
C PRO A 168 11.31 9.19 -6.89
N ALA A 169 11.75 8.00 -7.31
CA ALA A 169 12.57 7.86 -8.50
C ALA A 169 11.83 8.25 -9.78
N ILE A 170 10.54 7.87 -9.90
CA ILE A 170 9.69 8.29 -11.02
C ILE A 170 9.51 9.80 -11.01
N LEU A 171 9.12 10.39 -9.88
CA LEU A 171 8.92 11.83 -9.74
C LEU A 171 10.19 12.61 -10.08
N ARG A 172 11.34 12.15 -9.60
CA ARG A 172 12.64 12.74 -9.93
C ARG A 172 12.95 12.66 -11.44
N GLY A 173 12.57 11.54 -12.06
CA GLY A 173 12.80 11.33 -13.50
C GLY A 173 11.95 12.23 -14.41
N ILE A 174 10.87 12.80 -13.90
CA ILE A 174 9.97 13.71 -14.62
C ILE A 174 9.99 15.15 -14.07
N ASP A 175 10.95 15.46 -13.21
CA ASP A 175 11.13 16.77 -12.56
C ASP A 175 9.88 17.27 -11.80
N TYR A 176 9.21 16.35 -11.10
CA TYR A 176 8.09 16.66 -10.21
C TYR A 176 8.54 16.72 -8.75
N ASN A 177 7.76 17.43 -7.93
CA ASN A 177 7.97 17.53 -6.49
C ASN A 177 7.96 16.15 -5.84
N LEU A 178 8.89 15.97 -4.91
CA LEU A 178 8.98 14.75 -4.12
C LEU A 178 8.04 14.80 -2.92
N PRO A 179 7.66 13.64 -2.37
CA PRO A 179 6.95 13.60 -1.09
C PRO A 179 7.75 14.31 0.01
N THR A 180 7.10 15.23 0.72
CA THR A 180 7.67 15.92 1.88
C THR A 180 7.78 14.94 3.04
N ASN A 181 6.71 14.19 3.32
CA ASN A 181 6.68 13.18 4.36
C ASN A 181 5.88 11.96 3.90
N ILE A 182 6.26 10.79 4.42
CA ILE A 182 5.55 9.52 4.19
C ILE A 182 5.28 8.88 5.54
N PHE A 183 4.00 8.76 5.89
CA PHE A 183 3.53 8.12 7.12
C PHE A 183 3.02 6.72 6.81
N CYS A 184 3.66 5.73 7.43
CA CYS A 184 3.26 4.33 7.29
C CYS A 184 2.47 3.87 8.51
N HIS A 185 1.40 3.13 8.30
CA HIS A 185 0.66 2.46 9.35
C HIS A 185 0.70 0.94 9.18
N GLY A 186 0.44 0.20 10.26
CA GLY A 186 0.32 -1.24 10.25
C GLY A 186 -0.93 -1.74 9.52
N PHE A 187 -1.14 -3.05 9.50
CA PHE A 187 -2.35 -3.63 8.92
C PHE A 187 -3.56 -3.39 9.81
N LEU A 188 -4.73 -3.28 9.20
CA LEU A 188 -5.99 -3.31 9.90
C LEU A 188 -6.40 -4.77 10.10
N THR A 189 -6.60 -5.15 11.37
CA THR A 189 -7.13 -6.46 11.76
C THR A 189 -8.53 -6.30 12.38
N ILE A 190 -9.26 -7.38 12.49
CA ILE A 190 -10.58 -7.44 13.15
C ILE A 190 -10.54 -8.56 14.16
N ASN A 191 -10.68 -8.23 15.45
CA ASN A 191 -10.55 -9.18 16.55
C ASN A 191 -9.27 -10.04 16.42
N GLY A 192 -8.13 -9.42 16.15
CA GLY A 192 -6.83 -10.05 15.97
C GLY A 192 -6.64 -10.82 14.65
N MET A 193 -7.61 -10.83 13.76
CA MET A 193 -7.55 -11.54 12.48
C MET A 193 -7.35 -10.57 11.32
N LYS A 194 -6.44 -10.92 10.41
CA LYS A 194 -6.25 -10.16 9.16
C LYS A 194 -7.54 -10.11 8.35
N MET A 195 -7.91 -8.93 7.86
CA MET A 195 -9.07 -8.77 6.97
C MET A 195 -8.87 -9.58 5.68
N SER A 196 -9.83 -10.44 5.38
CA SER A 196 -9.83 -11.26 4.18
C SER A 196 -11.25 -11.44 3.65
N LYS A 197 -11.44 -11.13 2.36
CA LYS A 197 -12.74 -11.35 1.68
C LYS A 197 -13.06 -12.84 1.60
N SER A 198 -12.07 -13.68 1.33
CA SER A 198 -12.24 -15.13 1.21
C SER A 198 -12.57 -15.83 2.54
N ARG A 199 -12.14 -15.24 3.66
CA ARG A 199 -12.38 -15.76 5.02
C ARG A 199 -13.57 -15.11 5.71
N ASN A 200 -14.31 -14.24 5.02
CA ASN A 200 -15.44 -13.48 5.55
C ASN A 200 -15.12 -12.66 6.82
N THR A 201 -13.86 -12.25 6.97
CA THR A 201 -13.38 -11.37 8.05
C THR A 201 -13.27 -9.92 7.59
N PHE A 202 -13.86 -9.59 6.44
CA PHE A 202 -13.82 -8.28 5.84
C PHE A 202 -15.08 -7.48 6.15
N ILE A 203 -14.90 -6.28 6.74
CA ILE A 203 -15.99 -5.33 6.97
C ILE A 203 -15.84 -4.18 5.99
N ARG A 204 -16.86 -3.92 5.19
CA ARG A 204 -16.88 -2.75 4.31
C ARG A 204 -17.17 -1.49 5.13
N ALA A 205 -16.44 -0.41 4.85
CA ALA A 205 -16.73 0.88 5.45
C ALA A 205 -18.20 1.31 5.22
N SER A 206 -18.73 1.06 4.00
CA SER A 206 -20.13 1.32 3.67
C SER A 206 -21.15 0.55 4.56
N ASP A 207 -20.79 -0.62 5.06
CA ASP A 207 -21.68 -1.41 5.93
C ASP A 207 -21.55 -0.96 7.39
N PHE A 208 -20.38 -0.46 7.77
CA PHE A 208 -20.17 0.14 9.09
C PHE A 208 -20.98 1.42 9.24
N VAL A 209 -20.89 2.36 8.29
CA VAL A 209 -21.57 3.66 8.37
C VAL A 209 -23.08 3.59 8.28
N LYS A 210 -23.66 2.47 7.85
CA LYS A 210 -25.10 2.22 7.93
C LYS A 210 -25.59 1.95 9.37
N LYS A 211 -24.68 1.54 10.27
CA LYS A 211 -25.01 1.11 11.64
C LYS A 211 -24.48 2.07 12.70
N PHE A 212 -23.40 2.75 12.42
CA PHE A 212 -22.68 3.61 13.37
C PHE A 212 -22.27 4.92 12.68
N ASP A 213 -22.19 5.98 13.48
CA ASP A 213 -21.61 7.23 13.02
C ASP A 213 -20.15 7.04 12.62
N PRO A 214 -19.72 7.45 11.42
CA PRO A 214 -18.33 7.33 10.96
C PRO A 214 -17.32 8.06 11.85
N GLU A 215 -17.73 9.11 12.57
CA GLU A 215 -16.84 9.86 13.47
C GLU A 215 -16.38 9.00 14.64
N PHE A 216 -17.17 8.05 15.11
CA PHE A 216 -16.76 7.11 16.16
C PHE A 216 -15.62 6.21 15.67
N LEU A 217 -15.68 5.76 14.41
CA LEU A 217 -14.62 4.93 13.85
C LEU A 217 -13.33 5.73 13.63
N ARG A 218 -13.45 6.95 13.14
CA ARG A 218 -12.32 7.88 12.98
C ARG A 218 -11.64 8.16 14.30
N TYR A 219 -12.42 8.48 15.34
CA TYR A 219 -11.89 8.68 16.69
C TYR A 219 -11.17 7.45 17.21
N TYR A 220 -11.80 6.28 17.08
CA TYR A 220 -11.21 5.01 17.54
C TYR A 220 -9.86 4.74 16.86
N PHE A 221 -9.78 4.86 15.55
CA PHE A 221 -8.52 4.67 14.83
C PHE A 221 -7.49 5.75 15.19
N ALA A 222 -7.89 7.01 15.27
CA ALA A 222 -7.00 8.09 15.69
C ALA A 222 -6.41 7.83 17.08
N SER A 223 -7.20 7.27 18.00
CA SER A 223 -6.73 6.92 19.35
C SER A 223 -5.75 5.73 19.39
N LYS A 224 -5.66 4.94 18.31
CA LYS A 224 -4.74 3.80 18.17
C LYS A 224 -3.50 4.13 17.36
N LEU A 225 -3.56 5.19 16.55
CA LEU A 225 -2.43 5.62 15.74
C LEU A 225 -1.35 6.26 16.63
N SER A 226 -0.11 5.90 16.35
CA SER A 226 1.08 6.46 16.98
C SER A 226 2.17 6.66 15.91
N ASN A 227 3.32 7.15 16.30
CA ASN A 227 4.49 7.25 15.44
C ASN A 227 5.20 5.89 15.22
N THR A 228 4.73 4.82 15.86
CA THR A 228 5.21 3.45 15.63
C THR A 228 4.30 2.72 14.63
N ILE A 229 4.86 1.71 13.96
CA ILE A 229 4.14 0.95 12.93
C ILE A 229 3.61 -0.33 13.54
N GLU A 230 2.49 -0.21 14.23
CA GLU A 230 1.78 -1.33 14.82
C GLU A 230 0.51 -1.64 14.03
N ASP A 231 0.10 -2.91 14.05
CA ASP A 231 -1.17 -3.29 13.45
C ASP A 231 -2.33 -2.74 14.30
N ILE A 232 -3.35 -2.22 13.64
CA ILE A 232 -4.50 -1.58 14.26
C ILE A 232 -5.63 -2.59 14.30
N ASP A 233 -6.01 -3.03 15.50
CA ASP A 233 -7.12 -3.99 15.65
C ASP A 233 -8.45 -3.29 15.91
N LEU A 234 -9.43 -3.56 15.07
CA LEU A 234 -10.82 -3.21 15.31
C LEU A 234 -11.49 -4.32 16.16
N ASN A 235 -11.35 -4.18 17.46
CA ASN A 235 -12.10 -5.00 18.41
C ASN A 235 -13.39 -4.26 18.80
N PHE A 236 -14.56 -4.84 18.53
CA PHE A 236 -15.84 -4.16 18.78
C PHE A 236 -16.15 -3.92 20.24
N GLU A 237 -15.65 -4.75 21.13
CA GLU A 237 -15.83 -4.53 22.57
C GLU A 237 -14.98 -3.36 23.07
N ASP A 238 -13.72 -3.32 22.65
CA ASP A 238 -12.82 -2.21 22.93
C ASP A 238 -13.32 -0.91 22.27
N PHE A 239 -13.76 -0.97 21.02
CA PHE A 239 -14.40 0.15 20.32
C PHE A 239 -15.57 0.73 21.13
N ARG A 240 -16.50 -0.11 21.56
CA ARG A 240 -17.65 0.34 22.37
C ARG A 240 -17.22 0.97 23.70
N LYS A 241 -16.28 0.34 24.39
CA LYS A 241 -15.75 0.84 25.66
C LYS A 241 -15.08 2.20 25.46
N LYS A 242 -14.23 2.32 24.45
CA LYS A 242 -13.47 3.55 24.13
C LYS A 242 -14.39 4.72 23.81
N ILE A 243 -15.39 4.52 22.94
CA ILE A 243 -16.36 5.55 22.59
C ILE A 243 -17.17 5.97 23.80
N ASN A 244 -17.67 5.04 24.61
CA ASN A 244 -18.47 5.37 25.78
C ASN A 244 -17.65 6.09 26.87
N SER A 245 -16.40 5.67 27.10
CA SER A 245 -15.58 6.32 28.12
C SER A 245 -15.09 7.71 27.67
N ASP A 246 -14.55 7.81 26.48
CA ASP A 246 -13.82 8.99 26.06
C ASP A 246 -14.75 10.09 25.51
N LEU A 247 -15.74 9.73 24.67
CA LEU A 247 -16.61 10.71 24.06
C LEU A 247 -17.87 10.97 24.90
N ILE A 248 -18.54 9.92 25.39
CA ILE A 248 -19.80 10.10 26.12
C ILE A 248 -19.50 10.44 27.58
N GLY A 249 -18.68 9.66 28.25
CA GLY A 249 -18.36 9.86 29.66
C GLY A 249 -17.52 11.13 29.91
N CYS A 250 -16.36 11.21 29.27
CA CYS A 250 -15.42 12.31 29.51
C CYS A 250 -15.93 13.66 28.99
N LEU A 251 -16.51 13.69 27.79
CA LEU A 251 -17.01 14.93 27.19
C LEU A 251 -18.19 15.52 27.99
N LEU A 252 -19.09 14.68 28.50
CA LEU A 252 -20.21 15.14 29.37
C LEU A 252 -19.73 15.68 30.71
N TYR A 253 -18.62 15.16 31.27
CA TYR A 253 -18.04 15.66 32.50
C TYR A 253 -17.24 16.96 32.34
N THR A 254 -16.67 17.20 31.17
CA THR A 254 -15.84 18.38 30.87
C THR A 254 -16.63 19.52 30.21
N SER A 255 -17.83 19.23 29.69
CA SER A 255 -18.72 20.27 29.15
C SER A 255 -19.35 21.03 30.29
N PRO A 256 -19.23 22.39 30.35
CA PRO A 256 -19.83 23.16 31.41
C PRO A 256 -21.34 22.98 31.39
N SER A 257 -21.89 22.55 32.53
CA SER A 257 -23.33 22.43 32.71
C SER A 257 -23.97 23.81 32.53
N PRO A 258 -25.17 23.91 31.95
CA PRO A 258 -25.94 25.16 31.96
C PRO A 258 -26.15 25.76 33.38
N ARG A 259 -25.99 24.93 34.42
CA ARG A 259 -26.05 25.35 35.82
C ARG A 259 -24.75 25.96 36.36
N ASP A 260 -23.63 25.79 35.66
CA ASP A 260 -22.33 26.34 36.07
C ASP A 260 -22.11 27.76 35.53
N ARG A 261 -23.13 28.33 34.89
CA ARG A 261 -23.18 29.75 34.49
C ARG A 261 -23.97 30.54 35.55
N VAL A 262 -23.38 30.74 36.68
CA VAL A 262 -23.86 31.73 37.67
C VAL A 262 -22.73 32.72 37.89
#